data_6a0edd26621e3b0d6945dba222a2d791
#
_entry.id   6a0edd26621e3b0d6945dba222a2d791
#
_cell.length_a   1.000
_cell.length_b   1.000
_cell.length_c   1.000
_cell.angle_alpha   90.00
_cell.angle_beta   90.00
_cell.angle_gamma   90.00
#
_symmetry.space_group_name_H-M   'P 1'
#
loop_
_entity.id
_entity.type
_entity.pdbx_description
1 polymer ?
#
loop_
_entity_poly.entity_id
_entity_poly.type
_entity_poly.pdbx_seq_one_letter_code
_entity_poly.pdbx_strand_id
1 'polypeptide(L)'
;MLLRLYPRPCRTIGINAVAHLHSRVSRRSYAVVASSPQEKNRNTVFDEETDVLIVGSGGAGLAAALRCSALSLRSLVVEKSDKIGGTTALSGGGLWIPNNLYGKARGDNDSIENALTYMNHCIGNAGPAASPERRMAYLENGPRMLEFLKEQGFQGRASGQFPNYYPQLPGGDVPRTVEGVVFNARKIGSWSKLVRQGPLSSMPPVYTDEVGKLYRSATSLSDMISAAKIVGARGFGRKLMGQVPVTLGKGLICQLLYLNLKWKFNIWRESPLMDLIVEDGKVVGALINRGGEKPVRVRARRGVLLVAGGFARNEEMRKQYHESPTTSKWTSAHEGDMGDVIQIGSGVDAQLALMDDAWWGPSVIDPVTGQPFFLLIERALPHSIIVDSSGKRFMNEAECYNSAGQLMYRRHRDVPAIPAWIILDSNHRKRYPFTTMPPRFTPKSALKSGFIVQSNTLEDLANQIGVNAQNLNDTVQRFGDMARRGVDEDFGRGDNVYDQFFGDPKVKPNGSLGPIEKAPFYAVKVWPGDLGTKGGLLTDENAQVIGKSGKPIPGLYAAGNTTASVMGRSYPGPGATLGPAMTFSFIAVNHIAKNNI
;
A
#
# COMPACT_ATOMS: atom_id res chain seq x y z
N MET A 1 -7.19 -31.40 13.89
CA MET A 1 -8.22 -30.59 14.62
C MET A 1 -8.28 -29.14 14.13
N LEU A 2 -7.94 -28.86 12.88
CA LEU A 2 -7.93 -27.53 12.23
C LEU A 2 -8.93 -27.44 11.05
N LEU A 3 -9.81 -28.43 10.90
CA LEU A 3 -10.70 -28.60 9.74
C LEU A 3 -12.17 -28.13 9.96
N ARG A 4 -12.47 -27.35 11.02
CA ARG A 4 -13.85 -26.92 11.32
C ARG A 4 -14.07 -25.41 11.46
N LEU A 5 -13.31 -24.58 10.75
CA LEU A 5 -13.52 -23.12 10.75
C LEU A 5 -14.03 -22.57 9.41
N TYR A 6 -14.54 -23.40 8.52
CA TYR A 6 -15.31 -22.94 7.35
C TYR A 6 -16.80 -23.25 7.58
N PRO A 7 -17.73 -22.31 7.34
CA PRO A 7 -19.15 -22.58 7.37
C PRO A 7 -19.49 -23.59 6.27
N ARG A 8 -20.29 -24.61 6.61
CA ARG A 8 -20.82 -25.59 5.68
C ARG A 8 -21.63 -24.89 4.58
N PRO A 9 -21.61 -25.36 3.32
CA PRO A 9 -22.49 -24.85 2.28
C PRO A 9 -23.94 -25.14 2.66
N CYS A 10 -24.75 -24.10 2.68
CA CYS A 10 -26.20 -24.21 2.79
C CYS A 10 -26.74 -25.01 1.61
N ARG A 11 -27.69 -25.90 1.91
CA ARG A 11 -28.41 -26.76 0.96
C ARG A 11 -29.02 -25.94 -0.17
N THR A 12 -28.89 -26.50 -1.36
CA THR A 12 -29.63 -26.16 -2.58
C THR A 12 -31.09 -25.78 -2.30
N ILE A 13 -31.41 -24.52 -2.48
CA ILE A 13 -32.75 -24.01 -2.74
C ILE A 13 -32.71 -23.43 -4.15
N GLY A 14 -33.73 -23.80 -4.93
CA GLY A 14 -33.85 -23.70 -6.36
C GLY A 14 -33.46 -22.35 -6.98
N ILE A 15 -32.86 -22.48 -8.13
CA ILE A 15 -32.62 -21.44 -9.12
C ILE A 15 -33.98 -20.92 -9.59
N ASN A 16 -34.41 -19.76 -9.09
CA ASN A 16 -35.32 -18.83 -9.78
C ASN A 16 -35.76 -17.75 -8.76
N ALA A 17 -34.94 -16.75 -8.49
CA ALA A 17 -35.32 -15.41 -7.98
C ALA A 17 -34.10 -14.67 -7.38
N VAL A 18 -33.05 -14.42 -8.15
CA VAL A 18 -32.04 -13.38 -7.80
C VAL A 18 -31.61 -12.67 -9.10
N ALA A 19 -32.58 -12.20 -9.83
CA ALA A 19 -32.40 -11.08 -10.75
C ALA A 19 -33.16 -9.90 -10.12
N HIS A 20 -32.46 -8.80 -9.89
CA HIS A 20 -32.90 -7.53 -9.32
C HIS A 20 -32.68 -7.33 -7.81
N LEU A 21 -31.40 -7.19 -7.45
CA LEU A 21 -30.99 -6.28 -6.37
C LEU A 21 -29.53 -5.84 -6.62
N HIS A 22 -29.26 -5.36 -7.83
CA HIS A 22 -28.18 -4.40 -8.03
C HIS A 22 -28.70 -3.08 -7.51
N SER A 23 -28.25 -2.70 -6.31
CA SER A 23 -28.37 -1.35 -5.82
C SER A 23 -27.87 -0.41 -6.94
N ARG A 24 -28.77 0.42 -7.44
CA ARG A 24 -28.45 1.54 -8.30
C ARG A 24 -27.57 2.52 -7.53
N VAL A 25 -26.27 2.25 -7.43
CA VAL A 25 -25.30 3.32 -7.30
C VAL A 25 -25.31 4.01 -8.66
N SER A 26 -26.04 5.10 -8.72
CA SER A 26 -26.07 6.01 -9.85
C SER A 26 -24.62 6.31 -10.23
N ARG A 27 -24.16 5.77 -11.36
CA ARG A 27 -22.97 6.25 -12.07
C ARG A 27 -23.32 7.64 -12.65
N ARG A 28 -23.42 8.64 -11.81
CA ARG A 28 -23.25 10.02 -12.27
C ARG A 28 -21.75 10.20 -12.46
N SER A 29 -21.29 10.05 -13.70
CA SER A 29 -20.05 10.66 -14.15
C SER A 29 -20.19 12.16 -13.86
N TYR A 30 -19.50 12.62 -12.83
CA TYR A 30 -19.31 14.05 -12.62
C TYR A 30 -18.34 14.51 -13.72
N ALA A 31 -18.89 14.97 -14.84
CA ALA A 31 -18.12 15.75 -15.79
C ALA A 31 -17.56 16.93 -14.98
N VAL A 32 -16.24 17.05 -14.94
CA VAL A 32 -15.57 18.26 -14.51
C VAL A 32 -16.04 19.33 -15.49
N VAL A 33 -17.00 20.14 -15.07
CA VAL A 33 -17.37 21.35 -15.78
C VAL A 33 -16.14 22.23 -15.68
N ALA A 34 -15.41 22.37 -16.78
CA ALA A 34 -14.36 23.35 -16.89
C ALA A 34 -14.99 24.71 -16.53
N SER A 35 -14.67 25.17 -15.32
CA SER A 35 -15.14 26.50 -14.87
C SER A 35 -14.54 27.54 -15.82
N SER A 36 -15.43 28.35 -16.40
CA SER A 36 -15.07 29.58 -17.07
C SER A 36 -14.18 30.45 -16.19
N PRO A 37 -13.39 31.41 -16.74
CA PRO A 37 -12.47 32.24 -15.97
C PRO A 37 -13.24 32.89 -14.80
N GLN A 38 -12.73 32.59 -13.58
CA GLN A 38 -13.38 32.96 -12.32
C GLN A 38 -13.67 34.46 -12.29
N GLU A 39 -14.95 34.80 -12.15
CA GLU A 39 -15.36 36.15 -11.74
C GLU A 39 -14.70 36.48 -10.40
N LYS A 40 -13.99 37.61 -10.35
CA LYS A 40 -13.42 38.20 -9.13
C LYS A 40 -14.54 38.62 -8.17
N ASN A 41 -15.10 37.67 -7.42
CA ASN A 41 -16.15 37.97 -6.45
C ASN A 41 -15.51 38.16 -5.06
N ARG A 42 -15.34 39.42 -4.65
CA ARG A 42 -14.80 39.86 -3.34
C ARG A 42 -15.72 39.54 -2.15
N ASN A 43 -16.88 38.91 -2.31
CA ASN A 43 -17.86 38.62 -1.25
C ASN A 43 -18.36 37.17 -1.33
N THR A 44 -17.47 36.19 -1.29
CA THR A 44 -17.91 34.79 -1.17
C THR A 44 -18.56 34.57 0.19
N VAL A 45 -19.86 34.28 0.22
CA VAL A 45 -20.53 33.85 1.45
C VAL A 45 -20.19 32.40 1.71
N PHE A 46 -19.67 32.11 2.89
CA PHE A 46 -19.35 30.76 3.35
C PHE A 46 -20.45 30.24 4.28
N ASP A 47 -20.77 28.96 4.14
CA ASP A 47 -21.79 28.28 4.95
C ASP A 47 -21.20 27.75 6.25
N GLU A 48 -19.93 27.36 6.21
CA GLU A 48 -19.18 26.77 7.33
C GLU A 48 -17.76 27.31 7.39
N GLU A 49 -17.14 27.25 8.57
CA GLU A 49 -15.80 27.77 8.79
C GLU A 49 -14.96 26.92 9.74
N THR A 50 -13.70 26.69 9.37
CA THR A 50 -12.70 25.97 10.17
C THR A 50 -11.34 26.68 10.03
N ASP A 51 -10.36 26.36 10.91
CA ASP A 51 -9.00 26.85 10.73
C ASP A 51 -8.28 26.06 9.63
N VAL A 52 -8.41 24.70 9.66
CA VAL A 52 -7.80 23.82 8.67
C VAL A 52 -8.85 22.86 8.10
N LEU A 53 -9.03 22.87 6.79
CA LEU A 53 -9.83 21.86 6.09
C LEU A 53 -8.92 20.72 5.63
N ILE A 54 -9.22 19.49 6.04
CA ILE A 54 -8.43 18.29 5.72
C ILE A 54 -9.27 17.40 4.80
N VAL A 55 -8.78 17.12 3.60
CA VAL A 55 -9.49 16.33 2.59
C VAL A 55 -8.93 14.92 2.53
N GLY A 56 -9.65 13.98 3.10
CA GLY A 56 -9.30 12.55 3.21
C GLY A 56 -9.09 12.08 4.65
N SER A 57 -9.61 10.88 4.98
CA SER A 57 -9.57 10.27 6.31
C SER A 57 -8.58 9.10 6.43
N GLY A 58 -7.58 9.02 5.54
CA GLY A 58 -6.49 8.06 5.62
C GLY A 58 -5.54 8.34 6.79
N GLY A 59 -4.45 7.57 6.91
CA GLY A 59 -3.45 7.77 7.97
C GLY A 59 -2.92 9.21 8.04
N ALA A 60 -2.66 9.83 6.90
CA ALA A 60 -2.23 11.21 6.77
C ALA A 60 -3.25 12.20 7.34
N GLY A 61 -4.52 12.08 6.95
CA GLY A 61 -5.59 12.97 7.40
C GLY A 61 -5.87 12.85 8.91
N LEU A 62 -5.89 11.62 9.44
CA LEU A 62 -6.09 11.42 10.87
C LEU A 62 -4.89 11.90 11.71
N ALA A 63 -3.66 11.78 11.21
CA ALA A 63 -2.48 12.34 11.85
C ALA A 63 -2.51 13.88 11.86
N ALA A 64 -2.92 14.49 10.74
CA ALA A 64 -3.11 15.94 10.62
C ALA A 64 -4.18 16.45 11.59
N ALA A 65 -5.36 15.80 11.64
CA ALA A 65 -6.44 16.21 12.53
C ALA A 65 -6.02 16.15 14.00
N LEU A 66 -5.30 15.08 14.40
CA LEU A 66 -4.76 14.95 15.74
C LEU A 66 -3.75 16.08 16.05
N ARG A 67 -2.89 16.42 15.08
CA ARG A 67 -1.93 17.52 15.25
C ARG A 67 -2.62 18.87 15.33
N CYS A 68 -3.64 19.14 14.54
CA CYS A 68 -4.47 20.34 14.66
C CYS A 68 -5.04 20.48 16.06
N SER A 69 -5.65 19.40 16.58
CA SER A 69 -6.24 19.41 17.93
C SER A 69 -5.20 19.72 19.01
N ALA A 70 -4.00 19.13 18.93
CA ALA A 70 -2.91 19.39 19.88
C ALA A 70 -2.37 20.82 19.81
N LEU A 71 -2.56 21.52 18.68
CA LEU A 71 -2.20 22.93 18.50
C LEU A 71 -3.37 23.89 18.70
N SER A 72 -4.50 23.41 19.25
CA SER A 72 -5.75 24.18 19.45
C SER A 72 -6.32 24.78 18.16
N LEU A 73 -6.03 24.19 17.01
CA LEU A 73 -6.62 24.54 15.72
C LEU A 73 -7.91 23.75 15.51
N ARG A 74 -8.98 24.44 15.11
CA ARG A 74 -10.22 23.79 14.66
C ARG A 74 -9.97 23.16 13.30
N SER A 75 -10.21 21.87 13.18
CA SER A 75 -10.12 21.18 11.89
C SER A 75 -11.44 20.51 11.53
N LEU A 76 -11.70 20.47 10.23
CA LEU A 76 -12.75 19.67 9.63
C LEU A 76 -12.12 18.66 8.69
N VAL A 77 -12.38 17.38 8.92
CA VAL A 77 -12.02 16.31 7.98
C VAL A 77 -13.21 16.04 7.07
N VAL A 78 -12.99 16.00 5.76
CA VAL A 78 -14.00 15.56 4.79
C VAL A 78 -13.55 14.27 4.12
N GLU A 79 -14.45 13.29 4.06
CA GLU A 79 -14.23 11.97 3.47
C GLU A 79 -15.32 11.67 2.45
N LYS A 80 -14.94 11.34 1.21
CA LYS A 80 -15.92 11.08 0.16
C LYS A 80 -16.71 9.78 0.34
N SER A 81 -16.12 8.80 1.04
CA SER A 81 -16.72 7.50 1.30
C SER A 81 -17.55 7.48 2.58
N ASP A 82 -18.41 6.47 2.71
CA ASP A 82 -19.09 6.09 3.94
C ASP A 82 -18.13 5.47 4.99
N LYS A 83 -16.90 5.06 4.56
CA LYS A 83 -15.88 4.43 5.41
C LYS A 83 -14.67 5.32 5.59
N ILE A 84 -14.06 5.20 6.78
CA ILE A 84 -12.84 5.91 7.21
C ILE A 84 -11.62 5.03 6.95
N GLY A 85 -10.49 5.66 6.63
CA GLY A 85 -9.18 5.03 6.62
C GLY A 85 -8.57 4.79 5.26
N GLY A 86 -9.30 4.98 4.16
CA GLY A 86 -8.79 4.87 2.79
C GLY A 86 -7.98 3.59 2.55
N THR A 87 -6.98 3.66 1.66
CA THR A 87 -6.05 2.56 1.38
C THR A 87 -5.17 2.21 2.60
N THR A 88 -4.93 3.17 3.52
CA THR A 88 -4.17 2.89 4.76
C THR A 88 -4.80 1.76 5.57
N ALA A 89 -6.12 1.70 5.71
CA ALA A 89 -6.81 0.65 6.44
C ALA A 89 -6.64 -0.75 5.81
N LEU A 90 -6.35 -0.83 4.50
CA LEU A 90 -6.15 -2.06 3.74
C LEU A 90 -4.69 -2.55 3.77
N SER A 91 -3.75 -1.69 4.18
CA SER A 91 -2.31 -1.90 4.09
C SER A 91 -1.73 -2.75 5.24
N GLY A 92 -0.43 -3.06 5.14
CA GLY A 92 0.34 -3.65 6.24
C GLY A 92 0.54 -2.72 7.45
N GLY A 93 0.21 -1.42 7.34
CA GLY A 93 0.25 -0.45 8.45
C GLY A 93 1.64 -0.08 8.95
N GLY A 94 2.70 -0.47 8.27
CA GLY A 94 4.07 -0.09 8.59
C GLY A 94 4.34 1.38 8.29
N LEU A 95 5.19 2.00 9.09
CA LEU A 95 5.72 3.35 8.93
C LEU A 95 7.24 3.25 8.83
N TRP A 96 7.81 3.51 7.66
CA TRP A 96 9.26 3.52 7.49
C TRP A 96 9.79 4.88 7.96
N ILE A 97 10.28 4.94 9.17
CA ILE A 97 10.78 6.17 9.81
C ILE A 97 12.21 5.90 10.30
N PRO A 98 13.22 6.46 9.63
CA PRO A 98 14.60 6.40 10.11
C PRO A 98 14.79 7.07 11.46
N ASN A 99 15.83 6.65 12.20
CA ASN A 99 16.27 7.23 13.47
C ASN A 99 15.15 7.37 14.51
N ASN A 100 14.19 6.43 14.52
CA ASN A 100 12.98 6.51 15.33
C ASN A 100 13.17 6.00 16.76
N LEU A 101 12.32 6.46 17.67
CA LEU A 101 12.36 6.16 19.11
C LEU A 101 12.18 4.65 19.43
N TYR A 102 11.46 3.88 18.60
CA TYR A 102 11.22 2.45 18.84
C TYR A 102 12.41 1.60 18.40
N GLY A 103 13.11 2.01 17.33
CA GLY A 103 14.38 1.42 16.92
C GLY A 103 15.46 1.68 17.97
N LYS A 104 15.59 2.92 18.43
CA LYS A 104 16.52 3.29 19.53
C LYS A 104 16.26 2.48 20.81
N ALA A 105 15.00 2.30 21.18
CA ALA A 105 14.64 1.48 22.34
C ALA A 105 14.97 -0.01 22.16
N ARG A 106 15.07 -0.50 20.93
CA ARG A 106 15.56 -1.85 20.59
C ARG A 106 17.08 -1.96 20.61
N GLY A 107 17.80 -0.85 20.58
CA GLY A 107 19.26 -0.79 20.50
C GLY A 107 19.80 -0.59 19.08
N ASP A 108 18.95 -0.17 18.13
CA ASP A 108 19.39 0.11 16.76
C ASP A 108 20.28 1.36 16.73
N ASN A 109 21.40 1.25 16.02
CA ASN A 109 22.31 2.36 15.78
C ASN A 109 22.01 3.00 14.41
N ASP A 110 20.93 3.80 14.34
CA ASP A 110 20.56 4.56 13.14
C ASP A 110 20.74 6.07 13.38
N SER A 111 21.05 6.79 12.31
CA SER A 111 21.20 8.25 12.35
C SER A 111 20.55 8.87 11.10
N ILE A 112 20.38 10.21 11.12
CA ILE A 112 19.89 10.96 9.96
C ILE A 112 20.88 10.84 8.80
N GLU A 113 22.18 10.91 9.07
CA GLU A 113 23.25 10.81 8.07
C GLU A 113 23.26 9.44 7.39
N ASN A 114 23.15 8.36 8.21
CA ASN A 114 23.07 7.01 7.69
C ASN A 114 21.82 6.79 6.84
N ALA A 115 20.69 7.30 7.28
CA ALA A 115 19.43 7.24 6.55
C ALA A 115 19.44 8.07 5.25
N LEU A 116 20.05 9.27 5.28
CA LEU A 116 20.22 10.12 4.09
C LEU A 116 21.12 9.43 3.06
N THR A 117 22.23 8.83 3.51
CA THR A 117 23.13 8.03 2.67
C THR A 117 22.33 6.93 1.95
N TYR A 118 21.55 6.16 2.70
CA TYR A 118 20.70 5.12 2.12
C TYR A 118 19.67 5.69 1.13
N MET A 119 18.95 6.75 1.49
CA MET A 119 17.97 7.39 0.60
C MET A 119 18.62 7.89 -0.69
N ASN A 120 19.82 8.49 -0.61
CA ASN A 120 20.54 8.98 -1.78
C ASN A 120 20.92 7.83 -2.72
N HIS A 121 21.34 6.67 -2.20
CA HIS A 121 21.70 5.52 -3.02
C HIS A 121 20.47 4.84 -3.65
N CYS A 122 19.37 4.69 -2.92
CA CYS A 122 18.21 3.98 -3.47
C CYS A 122 17.26 4.87 -4.29
N ILE A 123 17.21 6.18 -4.04
CA ILE A 123 16.33 7.12 -4.76
C ILE A 123 17.05 7.76 -5.95
N GLY A 124 18.32 8.11 -5.79
CA GLY A 124 19.10 8.82 -6.81
C GLY A 124 18.54 10.23 -7.10
N ASN A 125 18.70 10.69 -8.34
CA ASN A 125 18.06 11.91 -8.82
C ASN A 125 16.69 11.59 -9.41
N ALA A 126 15.64 11.86 -8.66
CA ALA A 126 14.25 11.64 -9.07
C ALA A 126 13.47 12.97 -9.25
N GLY A 127 14.19 14.08 -9.50
CA GLY A 127 13.62 15.40 -9.71
C GLY A 127 13.12 16.08 -8.44
N PRO A 128 12.34 17.18 -8.57
CA PRO A 128 11.99 18.06 -7.48
C PRO A 128 11.12 17.39 -6.39
N ALA A 129 10.39 16.35 -6.74
CA ALA A 129 9.58 15.60 -5.78
C ALA A 129 10.43 14.92 -4.68
N ALA A 130 11.66 14.55 -5.00
CA ALA A 130 12.62 13.92 -4.09
C ALA A 130 13.87 14.80 -3.89
N SER A 131 13.69 16.11 -3.79
CA SER A 131 14.79 17.05 -3.58
C SER A 131 15.51 16.81 -2.25
N PRO A 132 16.78 17.26 -2.10
CA PRO A 132 17.52 17.14 -0.86
C PRO A 132 16.79 17.76 0.35
N GLU A 133 16.13 18.91 0.15
CA GLU A 133 15.38 19.62 1.18
C GLU A 133 14.19 18.80 1.66
N ARG A 134 13.44 18.18 0.73
CA ARG A 134 12.32 17.31 1.08
C ARG A 134 12.77 16.03 1.78
N ARG A 135 13.88 15.41 1.33
CA ARG A 135 14.45 14.24 2.02
C ARG A 135 14.86 14.60 3.45
N MET A 136 15.55 15.73 3.63
CA MET A 136 15.97 16.20 4.96
C MET A 136 14.77 16.52 5.84
N ALA A 137 13.76 17.25 5.32
CA ALA A 137 12.53 17.54 6.05
C ALA A 137 11.82 16.25 6.52
N TYR A 138 11.79 15.21 5.68
CA TYR A 138 11.26 13.91 6.06
C TYR A 138 12.06 13.24 7.19
N LEU A 139 13.39 13.21 7.07
CA LEU A 139 14.27 12.56 8.04
C LEU A 139 14.26 13.24 9.41
N GLU A 140 14.18 14.57 9.45
CA GLU A 140 14.12 15.33 10.70
C GLU A 140 12.75 15.25 11.38
N ASN A 141 11.66 15.28 10.60
CA ASN A 141 10.33 15.39 11.16
C ASN A 141 9.62 14.03 11.34
N GLY A 142 10.09 12.97 10.69
CA GLY A 142 9.55 11.62 10.90
C GLY A 142 9.65 11.14 12.34
N PRO A 143 10.84 11.18 12.98
CA PRO A 143 11.00 10.89 14.40
C PRO A 143 10.14 11.78 15.30
N ARG A 144 10.11 13.10 15.06
CA ARG A 144 9.29 14.06 15.82
C ARG A 144 7.79 13.77 15.72
N MET A 145 7.32 13.35 14.54
CA MET A 145 5.93 12.92 14.34
C MET A 145 5.61 11.68 15.16
N LEU A 146 6.50 10.68 15.21
CA LEU A 146 6.31 9.48 16.03
C LEU A 146 6.38 9.78 17.55
N GLU A 147 7.25 10.66 17.98
CA GLU A 147 7.32 11.15 19.36
C GLU A 147 6.00 11.81 19.75
N PHE A 148 5.51 12.75 18.93
CA PHE A 148 4.21 13.36 19.11
C PHE A 148 3.08 12.32 19.19
N LEU A 149 3.02 11.37 18.28
CA LEU A 149 1.98 10.31 18.32
C LEU A 149 2.06 9.49 19.63
N LYS A 150 3.27 9.16 20.08
CA LYS A 150 3.49 8.45 21.36
C LYS A 150 3.00 9.27 22.55
N GLU A 151 3.28 10.55 22.60
CA GLU A 151 2.80 11.49 23.63
C GLU A 151 1.27 11.54 23.67
N GLN A 152 0.61 11.49 22.51
CA GLN A 152 -0.84 11.41 22.41
C GLN A 152 -1.41 10.04 22.83
N GLY A 153 -0.54 9.03 22.98
CA GLY A 153 -0.92 7.68 23.44
C GLY A 153 -0.93 6.62 22.34
N PHE A 154 -0.33 6.88 21.17
CA PHE A 154 -0.08 5.86 20.17
C PHE A 154 0.87 4.79 20.70
N GLN A 155 0.48 3.54 20.58
CA GLN A 155 1.28 2.40 20.98
C GLN A 155 1.91 1.76 19.74
N GLY A 156 3.20 1.97 19.57
CA GLY A 156 3.98 1.43 18.47
C GLY A 156 5.02 0.41 18.92
N ARG A 157 5.62 -0.27 17.95
CA ARG A 157 6.79 -1.13 18.12
C ARG A 157 7.69 -1.05 16.88
N ALA A 158 8.98 -1.27 17.04
CA ALA A 158 9.83 -1.58 15.90
C ALA A 158 9.41 -2.93 15.29
N SER A 159 9.36 -3.02 13.96
CA SER A 159 8.91 -4.22 13.23
C SER A 159 10.02 -5.28 13.16
N GLY A 160 10.40 -5.84 14.32
CA GLY A 160 11.37 -6.92 14.43
C GLY A 160 12.64 -6.67 13.60
N GLN A 161 13.08 -7.71 12.88
CA GLN A 161 14.21 -7.67 11.96
C GLN A 161 13.76 -7.52 10.49
N PHE A 162 12.57 -6.96 10.23
CA PHE A 162 12.12 -6.75 8.87
C PHE A 162 13.06 -5.76 8.16
N PRO A 163 13.89 -6.23 7.19
CA PRO A 163 14.95 -5.41 6.59
C PRO A 163 14.39 -4.31 5.71
N ASN A 164 15.23 -3.30 5.42
CA ASN A 164 14.99 -2.43 4.29
C ASN A 164 14.97 -3.24 2.98
N TYR A 165 14.40 -2.66 1.92
CA TYR A 165 14.24 -3.40 0.66
C TYR A 165 15.51 -3.53 -0.17
N TYR A 166 16.52 -2.71 0.11
CA TYR A 166 17.85 -2.75 -0.53
C TYR A 166 18.93 -2.76 0.57
N PRO A 167 18.99 -3.83 1.41
CA PRO A 167 19.88 -3.86 2.57
C PRO A 167 21.37 -3.84 2.20
N GLN A 168 21.71 -4.19 0.95
CA GLN A 168 23.07 -4.17 0.42
C GLN A 168 23.57 -2.77 0.07
N LEU A 169 22.69 -1.76 -0.03
CA LEU A 169 23.11 -0.39 -0.29
C LEU A 169 23.68 0.27 0.98
N PRO A 170 24.64 1.21 0.84
CA PRO A 170 25.19 1.94 1.99
C PRO A 170 24.10 2.53 2.87
N GLY A 171 24.17 2.27 4.16
CA GLY A 171 23.16 2.69 5.15
C GLY A 171 21.86 1.89 5.13
N GLY A 172 21.79 0.79 4.37
CA GLY A 172 20.60 -0.06 4.23
C GLY A 172 20.44 -1.16 5.28
N ASP A 173 21.44 -1.39 6.10
CA ASP A 173 21.55 -2.50 7.06
C ASP A 173 20.67 -2.36 8.31
N VAL A 174 20.23 -1.14 8.66
CA VAL A 174 19.42 -0.89 9.86
C VAL A 174 17.92 -0.93 9.54
N PRO A 175 17.12 -1.82 10.19
CA PRO A 175 15.66 -1.86 10.02
C PRO A 175 14.98 -0.61 10.57
N ARG A 176 14.12 0.05 9.78
CA ARG A 176 13.54 1.36 10.09
C ARG A 176 12.02 1.37 10.24
N THR A 177 11.38 0.21 10.10
CA THR A 177 9.92 0.12 10.11
C THR A 177 9.37 0.08 11.53
N VAL A 178 8.35 0.90 11.76
CA VAL A 178 7.52 0.95 12.97
C VAL A 178 6.11 0.53 12.60
N GLU A 179 5.45 -0.23 13.46
CA GLU A 179 4.03 -0.59 13.31
C GLU A 179 3.27 -0.45 14.63
N GLY A 180 1.94 -0.30 14.54
CA GLY A 180 1.09 -0.25 15.73
C GLY A 180 0.99 -1.62 16.41
N VAL A 181 0.99 -1.65 17.75
CA VAL A 181 0.70 -2.89 18.51
C VAL A 181 -0.77 -3.30 18.33
N VAL A 182 -1.07 -4.57 18.67
CA VAL A 182 -2.45 -5.09 18.62
C VAL A 182 -3.40 -4.18 19.38
N PHE A 183 -4.36 -3.60 18.69
CA PHE A 183 -5.33 -2.68 19.25
C PHE A 183 -6.68 -3.36 19.48
N ASN A 184 -7.39 -3.03 20.55
CA ASN A 184 -8.75 -3.49 20.78
C ASN A 184 -9.76 -2.51 20.17
N ALA A 185 -10.35 -2.86 19.02
CA ALA A 185 -11.28 -2.01 18.31
C ALA A 185 -12.58 -1.70 19.07
N ARG A 186 -12.91 -2.40 20.18
CA ARG A 186 -14.02 -2.00 21.05
C ARG A 186 -13.82 -0.61 21.68
N LYS A 187 -12.56 -0.16 21.84
CA LYS A 187 -12.27 1.16 22.42
C LYS A 187 -12.82 2.33 21.59
N ILE A 188 -13.08 2.12 20.29
CA ILE A 188 -13.70 3.13 19.42
C ILE A 188 -15.21 2.91 19.21
N GLY A 189 -15.83 1.98 19.93
CA GLY A 189 -17.27 1.77 19.90
C GLY A 189 -17.83 1.53 18.50
N SER A 190 -18.93 2.21 18.17
CA SER A 190 -19.60 2.12 16.87
C SER A 190 -18.73 2.57 15.69
N TRP A 191 -17.72 3.40 15.91
CA TRP A 191 -16.77 3.84 14.89
C TRP A 191 -15.99 2.69 14.25
N SER A 192 -15.84 1.57 14.97
CA SER A 192 -15.18 0.37 14.43
C SER A 192 -15.86 -0.19 13.17
N LYS A 193 -17.18 0.00 13.02
CA LYS A 193 -17.95 -0.40 11.83
C LYS A 193 -17.72 0.53 10.64
N LEU A 194 -17.23 1.73 10.89
CA LEU A 194 -16.93 2.74 9.89
C LEU A 194 -15.50 2.64 9.36
N VAL A 195 -14.61 1.91 10.03
CA VAL A 195 -13.26 1.67 9.52
C VAL A 195 -13.33 0.70 8.35
N ARG A 196 -12.69 1.09 7.23
CA ARG A 196 -12.61 0.28 6.02
C ARG A 196 -12.01 -1.10 6.29
N GLN A 197 -12.53 -2.10 5.62
CA GLN A 197 -12.07 -3.48 5.73
C GLN A 197 -11.61 -3.99 4.36
N GLY A 198 -10.61 -4.87 4.37
CA GLY A 198 -10.08 -5.51 3.17
C GLY A 198 -9.56 -6.92 3.48
N PRO A 199 -8.91 -7.59 2.53
CA PRO A 199 -8.44 -8.98 2.70
C PRO A 199 -7.59 -9.18 3.95
N LEU A 200 -6.66 -8.25 4.25
CA LEU A 200 -5.82 -8.33 5.45
C LEU A 200 -6.58 -8.15 6.76
N SER A 201 -7.79 -7.57 6.72
CA SER A 201 -8.63 -7.40 7.92
C SER A 201 -9.17 -8.73 8.48
N SER A 202 -9.17 -9.78 7.67
CA SER A 202 -9.61 -11.13 8.05
C SER A 202 -8.47 -11.99 8.60
N MET A 203 -7.23 -11.53 8.48
CA MET A 203 -6.07 -12.24 9.03
C MET A 203 -6.11 -12.26 10.57
N PRO A 204 -5.53 -13.29 11.20
CA PRO A 204 -5.24 -13.24 12.63
C PRO A 204 -4.45 -11.97 12.98
N PRO A 205 -4.49 -11.48 14.23
CA PRO A 205 -3.76 -10.26 14.62
C PRO A 205 -2.25 -10.52 14.63
N VAL A 206 -1.66 -10.40 13.44
CA VAL A 206 -0.26 -10.66 13.11
C VAL A 206 0.50 -9.33 12.98
N TYR A 207 1.78 -9.32 13.26
CA TYR A 207 2.70 -8.24 12.92
C TYR A 207 3.38 -8.52 11.56
N THR A 208 3.89 -7.47 10.93
CA THR A 208 4.50 -7.57 9.59
C THR A 208 5.69 -8.52 9.55
N ASP A 209 6.51 -8.55 10.60
CA ASP A 209 7.67 -9.45 10.76
C ASP A 209 7.29 -10.91 11.09
N GLU A 210 6.03 -11.17 11.38
CA GLU A 210 5.53 -12.52 11.72
C GLU A 210 4.82 -13.22 10.54
N VAL A 211 4.49 -12.48 9.48
CA VAL A 211 3.69 -13.04 8.36
C VAL A 211 4.39 -14.24 7.72
N GLY A 212 5.71 -14.18 7.53
CA GLY A 212 6.49 -15.30 7.02
C GLY A 212 6.36 -16.59 7.85
N LYS A 213 6.19 -16.48 9.17
CA LYS A 213 5.99 -17.64 10.07
C LYS A 213 4.64 -18.33 9.81
N LEU A 214 3.60 -17.56 9.44
CA LEU A 214 2.31 -18.15 9.06
C LEU A 214 2.44 -18.94 7.75
N TYR A 215 3.19 -18.42 6.77
CA TYR A 215 3.45 -19.10 5.50
C TYR A 215 4.24 -20.39 5.67
N ARG A 216 5.18 -20.44 6.60
CA ARG A 216 6.01 -21.61 6.87
C ARG A 216 5.47 -22.52 7.97
N SER A 217 4.30 -22.27 8.50
CA SER A 217 3.72 -23.04 9.63
C SER A 217 3.54 -24.53 9.34
N ALA A 218 3.45 -24.93 8.06
CA ALA A 218 3.37 -26.32 7.65
C ALA A 218 4.74 -27.02 7.50
N THR A 219 5.85 -26.27 7.56
CA THR A 219 7.21 -26.78 7.30
C THR A 219 8.13 -26.75 8.52
N SER A 220 7.80 -25.97 9.54
CA SER A 220 8.63 -25.71 10.71
C SER A 220 7.84 -25.81 12.01
N LEU A 221 8.28 -26.64 12.95
CA LEU A 221 7.65 -26.76 14.27
C LEU A 221 7.67 -25.41 15.03
N SER A 222 8.77 -24.66 14.95
CA SER A 222 8.86 -23.33 15.58
C SER A 222 7.88 -22.33 14.99
N ASP A 223 7.70 -22.35 13.65
CA ASP A 223 6.75 -21.48 12.97
C ASP A 223 5.30 -21.93 13.22
N MET A 224 5.07 -23.24 13.33
CA MET A 224 3.76 -23.79 13.75
C MET A 224 3.38 -23.34 15.16
N ILE A 225 4.31 -23.38 16.12
CA ILE A 225 4.10 -22.90 17.49
C ILE A 225 3.84 -21.38 17.48
N SER A 226 4.60 -20.62 16.67
CA SER A 226 4.40 -19.18 16.51
C SER A 226 3.02 -18.87 15.92
N ALA A 227 2.60 -19.58 14.88
CA ALA A 227 1.28 -19.46 14.28
C ALA A 227 0.17 -19.82 15.30
N ALA A 228 0.35 -20.87 16.08
CA ALA A 228 -0.59 -21.25 17.15
C ALA A 228 -0.72 -20.16 18.23
N LYS A 229 0.38 -19.51 18.63
CA LYS A 229 0.34 -18.36 19.55
C LYS A 229 -0.39 -17.16 18.95
N ILE A 230 -0.15 -16.84 17.67
CA ILE A 230 -0.80 -15.73 16.98
C ILE A 230 -2.31 -15.99 16.86
N VAL A 231 -2.71 -17.15 16.33
CA VAL A 231 -4.11 -17.49 16.10
C VAL A 231 -4.84 -17.78 17.44
N GLY A 232 -4.23 -18.59 18.32
CA GLY A 232 -4.80 -19.02 19.57
C GLY A 232 -4.80 -17.92 20.64
N ALA A 233 -3.62 -17.61 21.19
CA ALA A 233 -3.55 -16.69 22.33
C ALA A 233 -3.88 -15.23 21.93
N ARG A 234 -3.25 -14.73 20.87
CA ARG A 234 -3.42 -13.33 20.44
C ARG A 234 -4.77 -13.09 19.73
N GLY A 235 -5.23 -14.04 18.92
CA GLY A 235 -6.51 -13.95 18.22
C GLY A 235 -7.69 -14.42 19.10
N PHE A 236 -7.78 -15.72 19.31
CA PHE A 236 -8.92 -16.34 20.00
C PHE A 236 -8.97 -15.98 21.49
N GLY A 237 -7.83 -16.04 22.20
CA GLY A 237 -7.76 -15.72 23.63
C GLY A 237 -8.22 -14.29 23.93
N ARG A 238 -7.81 -13.31 23.13
CA ARG A 238 -8.31 -11.92 23.27
C ARG A 238 -9.81 -11.79 22.97
N LYS A 239 -10.33 -12.55 22.00
CA LYS A 239 -11.78 -12.58 21.72
C LYS A 239 -12.57 -13.17 22.88
N LEU A 240 -12.07 -14.23 23.55
CA LEU A 240 -12.68 -14.77 24.77
C LEU A 240 -12.70 -13.74 25.90
N MET A 241 -11.68 -12.88 26.00
CA MET A 241 -11.68 -11.76 26.94
C MET A 241 -12.56 -10.57 26.48
N GLY A 242 -13.41 -10.79 25.49
CA GLY A 242 -14.34 -9.78 25.00
C GLY A 242 -13.67 -8.68 24.16
N GLN A 243 -12.45 -8.84 23.67
CA GLN A 243 -11.76 -7.87 22.82
C GLN A 243 -12.03 -8.12 21.32
N VAL A 244 -11.83 -7.08 20.50
CA VAL A 244 -11.80 -7.17 19.04
C VAL A 244 -10.39 -6.77 18.59
N PRO A 245 -9.43 -7.74 18.60
CA PRO A 245 -8.05 -7.42 18.29
C PRO A 245 -7.87 -7.12 16.79
N VAL A 246 -7.22 -6.00 16.48
CA VAL A 246 -6.86 -5.57 15.14
C VAL A 246 -5.39 -5.17 15.07
N THR A 247 -4.77 -5.40 13.90
CA THR A 247 -3.36 -5.06 13.60
C THR A 247 -3.26 -4.48 12.21
N LEU A 248 -2.04 -4.31 11.72
CA LEU A 248 -1.73 -3.82 10.38
C LEU A 248 -2.39 -2.45 10.12
N GLY A 249 -2.72 -2.12 8.89
CA GLY A 249 -3.33 -0.84 8.53
C GLY A 249 -4.65 -0.55 9.24
N LYS A 250 -5.49 -1.57 9.43
CA LYS A 250 -6.72 -1.42 10.22
C LYS A 250 -6.42 -1.07 11.68
N GLY A 251 -5.40 -1.70 12.28
CA GLY A 251 -4.94 -1.39 13.62
C GLY A 251 -4.42 0.04 13.75
N LEU A 252 -3.64 0.50 12.77
CA LEU A 252 -3.14 1.87 12.70
C LEU A 252 -4.29 2.89 12.65
N ILE A 253 -5.24 2.70 11.74
CA ILE A 253 -6.42 3.59 11.63
C ILE A 253 -7.26 3.58 12.89
N CYS A 254 -7.51 2.41 13.50
CA CYS A 254 -8.26 2.33 14.76
C CYS A 254 -7.54 3.07 15.91
N GLN A 255 -6.21 2.99 16.00
CA GLN A 255 -5.44 3.75 16.99
C GLN A 255 -5.54 5.26 16.74
N LEU A 256 -5.28 5.73 15.51
CA LEU A 256 -5.36 7.14 15.16
C LEU A 256 -6.77 7.69 15.39
N LEU A 257 -7.80 6.94 15.02
CA LEU A 257 -9.19 7.34 15.26
C LEU A 257 -9.49 7.42 16.76
N TYR A 258 -9.04 6.44 17.57
CA TYR A 258 -9.18 6.48 19.02
C TYR A 258 -8.56 7.72 19.65
N LEU A 259 -7.38 8.13 19.16
CA LEU A 259 -6.69 9.34 19.64
C LEU A 259 -7.48 10.59 19.27
N ASN A 260 -7.98 10.69 18.03
CA ASN A 260 -8.81 11.81 17.58
C ASN A 260 -10.13 11.92 18.37
N LEU A 261 -10.76 10.79 18.69
CA LEU A 261 -12.02 10.75 19.47
C LEU A 261 -11.87 11.25 20.92
N LYS A 262 -10.64 11.36 21.46
CA LYS A 262 -10.38 12.03 22.75
C LYS A 262 -10.50 13.54 22.67
N TRP A 263 -10.44 14.10 21.48
CA TRP A 263 -10.59 15.51 21.17
C TRP A 263 -11.95 15.77 20.50
N LYS A 264 -12.30 17.02 20.25
CA LYS A 264 -13.49 17.38 19.47
C LYS A 264 -13.24 17.08 17.97
N PHE A 265 -13.23 15.79 17.62
CA PHE A 265 -12.99 15.33 16.25
C PHE A 265 -14.21 15.56 15.38
N ASN A 266 -14.07 16.40 14.35
CA ASN A 266 -15.12 16.73 13.40
C ASN A 266 -14.80 16.08 12.04
N ILE A 267 -15.66 15.18 11.58
CA ILE A 267 -15.54 14.52 10.29
C ILE A 267 -16.89 14.46 9.58
N TRP A 268 -16.88 14.87 8.30
CA TRP A 268 -17.97 14.66 7.39
C TRP A 268 -17.64 13.51 6.47
N ARG A 269 -18.43 12.45 6.50
CA ARG A 269 -18.38 11.32 5.59
C ARG A 269 -19.35 11.54 4.44
N GLU A 270 -19.20 10.77 3.33
CA GLU A 270 -20.01 10.92 2.12
C GLU A 270 -20.01 12.37 1.62
N SER A 271 -18.85 13.02 1.76
CA SER A 271 -18.67 14.45 1.56
C SER A 271 -17.45 14.71 0.64
N PRO A 272 -17.55 14.37 -0.67
CA PRO A 272 -16.47 14.61 -1.62
C PRO A 272 -16.16 16.09 -1.80
N LEU A 273 -14.86 16.42 -1.94
CA LEU A 273 -14.40 17.69 -2.43
C LEU A 273 -14.86 17.86 -3.88
N MET A 274 -15.48 19.00 -4.20
CA MET A 274 -15.93 19.33 -5.55
C MET A 274 -15.00 20.31 -6.24
N ASP A 275 -14.52 21.32 -5.51
CA ASP A 275 -13.60 22.33 -6.03
C ASP A 275 -12.93 23.11 -4.88
N LEU A 276 -11.85 23.85 -5.20
CA LEU A 276 -11.19 24.78 -4.28
C LEU A 276 -11.71 26.21 -4.52
N ILE A 277 -11.85 26.97 -3.43
CA ILE A 277 -12.22 28.40 -3.50
C ILE A 277 -10.95 29.22 -3.42
N VAL A 278 -10.70 30.02 -4.45
CA VAL A 278 -9.51 30.88 -4.57
C VAL A 278 -9.94 32.35 -4.55
N GLU A 279 -9.35 33.13 -3.65
CA GLU A 279 -9.49 34.59 -3.56
C GLU A 279 -8.10 35.23 -3.65
N ASP A 280 -7.92 36.18 -4.55
CA ASP A 280 -6.64 36.89 -4.76
C ASP A 280 -5.39 35.99 -4.88
N GLY A 281 -5.53 34.86 -5.57
CA GLY A 281 -4.46 33.88 -5.78
C GLY A 281 -4.16 32.97 -4.58
N LYS A 282 -4.96 33.05 -3.51
CA LYS A 282 -4.87 32.24 -2.31
C LYS A 282 -6.04 31.27 -2.22
N VAL A 283 -5.79 30.01 -1.88
CA VAL A 283 -6.85 29.05 -1.52
C VAL A 283 -7.36 29.38 -0.13
N VAL A 284 -8.65 29.77 -0.06
CA VAL A 284 -9.31 30.21 1.18
C VAL A 284 -10.37 29.23 1.67
N GLY A 285 -10.66 28.18 0.91
CA GLY A 285 -11.68 27.19 1.27
C GLY A 285 -11.96 26.20 0.14
N ALA A 286 -13.09 25.53 0.23
CA ALA A 286 -13.50 24.52 -0.73
C ALA A 286 -15.01 24.37 -0.82
N LEU A 287 -15.47 23.80 -1.95
CA LEU A 287 -16.83 23.34 -2.18
C LEU A 287 -16.92 21.86 -1.82
N ILE A 288 -17.80 21.50 -0.89
CA ILE A 288 -18.00 20.15 -0.41
C ILE A 288 -19.44 19.71 -0.71
N ASN A 289 -19.58 18.56 -1.41
CA ASN A 289 -20.91 17.98 -1.61
C ASN A 289 -21.34 17.20 -0.37
N ARG A 290 -22.47 17.58 0.23
CA ARG A 290 -23.04 16.90 1.39
C ARG A 290 -24.38 16.21 1.09
N GLY A 291 -24.61 15.88 -0.20
CA GLY A 291 -25.86 15.25 -0.64
C GLY A 291 -27.08 16.17 -0.70
N GLY A 292 -26.91 17.47 -0.45
CA GLY A 292 -27.94 18.50 -0.67
C GLY A 292 -28.01 18.97 -2.11
N GLU A 293 -28.97 19.90 -2.41
CA GLU A 293 -29.13 20.46 -3.75
C GLU A 293 -27.91 21.29 -4.18
N LYS A 294 -27.23 21.94 -3.24
CA LYS A 294 -26.05 22.77 -3.48
C LYS A 294 -24.87 22.32 -2.65
N PRO A 295 -23.62 22.40 -3.19
CA PRO A 295 -22.42 22.19 -2.40
C PRO A 295 -22.32 23.21 -1.25
N VAL A 296 -21.77 22.74 -0.10
CA VAL A 296 -21.47 23.58 1.06
C VAL A 296 -20.13 24.28 0.83
N ARG A 297 -20.07 25.59 1.01
CA ARG A 297 -18.88 26.43 0.96
C ARG A 297 -18.22 26.44 2.33
N VAL A 298 -17.06 25.79 2.44
CA VAL A 298 -16.30 25.71 3.69
C VAL A 298 -15.13 26.66 3.63
N ARG A 299 -15.07 27.67 4.52
CA ARG A 299 -13.89 28.53 4.69
C ARG A 299 -12.81 27.79 5.50
N ALA A 300 -11.60 27.79 4.99
CA ALA A 300 -10.41 27.36 5.70
C ALA A 300 -9.53 28.58 6.01
N ARG A 301 -9.63 29.12 7.21
CA ARG A 301 -8.98 30.38 7.59
C ARG A 301 -7.46 30.34 7.41
N ARG A 302 -6.84 29.19 7.64
CA ARG A 302 -5.38 29.01 7.64
C ARG A 302 -4.87 28.16 6.49
N GLY A 303 -5.68 27.20 5.98
CA GLY A 303 -5.28 26.40 4.83
C GLY A 303 -6.12 25.16 4.60
N VAL A 304 -6.00 24.63 3.39
CA VAL A 304 -6.58 23.38 2.93
C VAL A 304 -5.47 22.36 2.77
N LEU A 305 -5.61 21.18 3.39
CA LEU A 305 -4.66 20.06 3.29
C LEU A 305 -5.29 18.91 2.51
N LEU A 306 -4.72 18.61 1.35
CA LEU A 306 -5.15 17.55 0.44
C LEU A 306 -4.41 16.24 0.74
N VAL A 307 -5.12 15.21 1.23
CA VAL A 307 -4.56 13.89 1.62
C VAL A 307 -5.48 12.72 1.25
N ALA A 308 -6.09 12.81 0.07
CA ALA A 308 -7.16 11.93 -0.39
C ALA A 308 -6.70 10.72 -1.23
N GLY A 309 -5.41 10.36 -1.18
CA GLY A 309 -4.85 9.26 -1.95
C GLY A 309 -4.43 9.66 -3.36
N GLY A 310 -4.19 8.66 -4.22
CA GLY A 310 -3.74 8.84 -5.60
C GLY A 310 -4.84 8.61 -6.64
N PHE A 311 -4.44 8.08 -7.83
CA PHE A 311 -5.35 7.84 -8.94
C PHE A 311 -5.34 6.38 -9.45
N ALA A 312 -4.94 5.44 -8.60
CA ALA A 312 -4.73 4.04 -8.99
C ALA A 312 -5.99 3.36 -9.58
N ARG A 313 -7.19 3.80 -9.19
CA ARG A 313 -8.47 3.29 -9.71
C ARG A 313 -9.04 4.08 -10.88
N ASN A 314 -8.42 5.19 -11.27
CA ASN A 314 -8.84 5.98 -12.42
C ASN A 314 -8.22 5.43 -13.71
N GLU A 315 -9.03 4.74 -14.50
CA GLU A 315 -8.59 4.09 -15.74
C GLU A 315 -8.06 5.10 -16.77
N GLU A 316 -8.69 6.28 -16.87
CA GLU A 316 -8.29 7.31 -17.83
C GLU A 316 -6.95 7.94 -17.46
N MET A 317 -6.76 8.29 -16.17
CA MET A 317 -5.46 8.81 -15.71
C MET A 317 -4.35 7.77 -15.85
N ARG A 318 -4.66 6.48 -15.60
CA ARG A 318 -3.66 5.41 -15.82
C ARG A 318 -3.25 5.33 -17.29
N LYS A 319 -4.20 5.31 -18.23
CA LYS A 319 -3.90 5.30 -19.67
C LYS A 319 -3.13 6.53 -20.13
N GLN A 320 -3.42 7.69 -19.53
CA GLN A 320 -2.76 8.95 -19.85
C GLN A 320 -1.30 8.98 -19.39
N TYR A 321 -1.00 8.43 -18.20
CA TYR A 321 0.28 8.64 -17.55
C TYR A 321 1.15 7.40 -17.44
N HIS A 322 0.58 6.22 -17.24
CA HIS A 322 1.34 4.99 -17.04
C HIS A 322 1.67 4.29 -18.36
N GLU A 323 2.76 3.52 -18.35
CA GLU A 323 3.15 2.68 -19.49
C GLU A 323 2.11 1.59 -19.76
N SER A 324 1.86 1.31 -21.05
CA SER A 324 0.99 0.23 -21.49
C SER A 324 1.72 -1.13 -21.48
N PRO A 325 0.96 -2.23 -21.19
CA PRO A 325 -0.44 -2.30 -20.82
C PRO A 325 -0.68 -1.93 -19.35
N THR A 326 -1.73 -1.18 -19.07
CA THR A 326 -2.11 -0.78 -17.71
C THR A 326 -3.62 -0.84 -17.51
N THR A 327 -4.08 -1.15 -16.30
CA THR A 327 -5.50 -1.12 -15.94
C THR A 327 -5.70 -0.97 -14.43
N SER A 328 -6.80 -0.34 -14.06
CA SER A 328 -7.23 -0.20 -12.68
C SER A 328 -7.62 -1.53 -11.99
N LYS A 329 -7.74 -2.62 -12.75
CA LYS A 329 -8.08 -3.96 -12.22
C LYS A 329 -6.91 -4.61 -11.46
N TRP A 330 -5.68 -4.15 -11.68
CA TRP A 330 -4.47 -4.75 -11.07
C TRP A 330 -4.09 -4.10 -9.74
N THR A 331 -4.68 -2.94 -9.40
CA THR A 331 -4.33 -2.22 -8.18
C THR A 331 -5.02 -2.78 -6.94
N SER A 332 -4.28 -2.86 -5.83
CA SER A 332 -4.78 -3.19 -4.50
C SER A 332 -5.24 -1.95 -3.71
N ALA A 333 -5.18 -0.75 -4.30
CA ALA A 333 -5.75 0.46 -3.70
C ALA A 333 -7.27 0.35 -3.59
N HIS A 334 -7.86 1.11 -2.66
CA HIS A 334 -9.31 1.09 -2.50
C HIS A 334 -10.03 1.78 -3.68
N GLU A 335 -11.29 1.42 -3.90
CA GLU A 335 -12.09 1.86 -5.05
C GLU A 335 -12.25 3.38 -5.22
N GLY A 336 -12.13 4.13 -4.13
CA GLY A 336 -12.20 5.58 -4.14
C GLY A 336 -10.88 6.30 -4.52
N ASP A 337 -9.82 5.59 -4.87
CA ASP A 337 -8.51 6.17 -5.21
C ASP A 337 -8.49 6.64 -6.68
N MET A 338 -9.32 7.69 -6.97
CA MET A 338 -9.71 8.13 -8.31
C MET A 338 -8.94 9.35 -8.83
N GLY A 339 -8.08 9.96 -7.99
CA GLY A 339 -7.31 11.14 -8.39
C GLY A 339 -8.09 12.44 -8.44
N ASP A 340 -9.32 12.48 -7.93
CA ASP A 340 -10.19 13.66 -7.98
C ASP A 340 -9.47 14.91 -7.45
N VAL A 341 -8.82 14.77 -6.30
CA VAL A 341 -8.14 15.86 -5.60
C VAL A 341 -6.86 16.32 -6.33
N ILE A 342 -6.20 15.41 -7.06
CA ILE A 342 -5.05 15.75 -7.91
C ILE A 342 -5.53 16.59 -9.10
N GLN A 343 -6.64 16.22 -9.73
CA GLN A 343 -7.23 16.97 -10.84
C GLN A 343 -7.70 18.37 -10.39
N ILE A 344 -8.38 18.45 -9.23
CA ILE A 344 -8.81 19.73 -8.65
C ILE A 344 -7.60 20.62 -8.33
N GLY A 345 -6.55 20.07 -7.74
CA GLY A 345 -5.30 20.80 -7.47
C GLY A 345 -4.64 21.30 -8.77
N SER A 346 -4.61 20.48 -9.82
CA SER A 346 -4.12 20.88 -11.14
C SER A 346 -4.96 22.01 -11.75
N GLY A 347 -6.27 22.07 -11.46
CA GLY A 347 -7.17 23.12 -11.88
C GLY A 347 -6.86 24.50 -11.29
N VAL A 348 -6.15 24.57 -10.16
CA VAL A 348 -5.64 25.81 -9.55
C VAL A 348 -4.14 26.01 -9.82
N ASP A 349 -3.68 25.56 -10.98
CA ASP A 349 -2.31 25.71 -11.50
C ASP A 349 -1.22 24.97 -10.73
N ALA A 350 -1.54 23.94 -9.96
CA ALA A 350 -0.51 23.12 -9.32
C ALA A 350 0.34 22.33 -10.34
N GLN A 351 1.64 22.21 -10.07
CA GLN A 351 2.53 21.31 -10.81
C GLN A 351 2.28 19.86 -10.42
N LEU A 352 2.44 18.97 -11.41
CA LEU A 352 2.41 17.52 -11.25
C LEU A 352 3.81 16.94 -11.46
N ALA A 353 4.15 15.86 -10.72
CA ALA A 353 5.40 15.14 -10.93
C ALA A 353 5.20 13.64 -10.70
N LEU A 354 6.08 12.79 -11.27
CA LEU A 354 6.10 11.33 -11.16
C LEU A 354 4.78 10.65 -11.55
N MET A 355 3.98 11.27 -12.43
CA MET A 355 2.66 10.76 -12.81
C MET A 355 2.71 9.39 -13.49
N ASP A 356 3.85 9.05 -14.09
CA ASP A 356 4.12 7.80 -14.79
C ASP A 356 4.52 6.64 -13.86
N ASP A 357 4.58 6.86 -12.54
CA ASP A 357 5.06 5.84 -11.60
C ASP A 357 4.02 5.48 -10.51
N ALA A 358 4.14 4.25 -10.01
CA ALA A 358 3.28 3.72 -8.95
C ALA A 358 4.10 2.89 -7.93
N TRP A 359 3.47 2.52 -6.83
CA TRP A 359 4.00 1.54 -5.88
C TRP A 359 3.77 0.14 -6.44
N TRP A 360 4.54 -0.16 -7.52
CA TRP A 360 4.39 -1.39 -8.31
C TRP A 360 4.59 -2.65 -7.49
N GLY A 361 4.05 -3.76 -7.99
CA GLY A 361 4.35 -5.08 -7.46
C GLY A 361 3.59 -6.20 -8.15
N PRO A 362 4.23 -7.37 -8.32
CA PRO A 362 3.60 -8.53 -8.94
C PRO A 362 2.30 -8.91 -8.24
N SER A 363 1.24 -9.10 -9.01
CA SER A 363 -0.09 -9.44 -8.51
C SER A 363 -0.73 -10.51 -9.37
N VAL A 364 -1.60 -11.32 -8.79
CA VAL A 364 -2.48 -12.25 -9.50
C VAL A 364 -3.92 -11.79 -9.33
N ILE A 365 -4.80 -12.15 -10.27
CA ILE A 365 -6.21 -11.77 -10.21
C ILE A 365 -7.03 -12.99 -9.80
N ASP A 366 -7.69 -12.89 -8.65
CA ASP A 366 -8.58 -13.95 -8.18
C ASP A 366 -9.76 -14.11 -9.16
N PRO A 367 -9.99 -15.30 -9.73
CA PRO A 367 -10.97 -15.49 -10.80
C PRO A 367 -12.43 -15.44 -10.30
N VAL A 368 -12.65 -15.59 -8.99
CA VAL A 368 -13.98 -15.59 -8.41
C VAL A 368 -14.42 -14.17 -8.05
N THR A 369 -13.51 -13.42 -7.45
CA THR A 369 -13.82 -12.06 -6.97
C THR A 369 -13.40 -10.97 -7.97
N GLY A 370 -12.54 -11.29 -8.94
CA GLY A 370 -11.91 -10.31 -9.83
C GLY A 370 -10.94 -9.36 -9.11
N GLN A 371 -10.66 -9.61 -7.82
CA GLN A 371 -9.80 -8.74 -7.04
C GLN A 371 -8.33 -9.15 -7.17
N PRO A 372 -7.41 -8.19 -7.19
CA PRO A 372 -5.99 -8.47 -7.18
C PRO A 372 -5.54 -9.03 -5.83
N PHE A 373 -4.67 -10.02 -5.87
CA PHE A 373 -3.90 -10.50 -4.73
C PHE A 373 -2.42 -10.17 -4.97
N PHE A 374 -1.86 -9.36 -4.10
CA PHE A 374 -0.48 -8.88 -4.20
C PHE A 374 0.49 -9.97 -3.74
N LEU A 375 1.40 -10.40 -4.61
CA LEU A 375 2.40 -11.43 -4.33
C LEU A 375 3.59 -10.82 -3.57
N LEU A 376 3.53 -10.82 -2.25
CA LEU A 376 4.63 -10.34 -1.42
C LEU A 376 5.62 -11.47 -1.09
N ILE A 377 5.11 -12.58 -0.55
CA ILE A 377 5.90 -13.70 -0.02
C ILE A 377 5.97 -14.83 -1.04
N GLU A 378 4.88 -15.14 -1.71
CA GLU A 378 4.71 -16.31 -2.57
C GLU A 378 5.81 -16.43 -3.64
N ARG A 379 6.22 -15.29 -4.21
CA ARG A 379 7.26 -15.24 -5.25
C ARG A 379 8.69 -15.41 -4.71
N ALA A 380 8.90 -15.10 -3.40
CA ALA A 380 10.20 -15.22 -2.74
C ALA A 380 10.47 -16.62 -2.16
N LEU A 381 9.41 -17.45 -2.05
CA LEU A 381 9.52 -18.81 -1.52
C LEU A 381 10.24 -19.72 -2.52
N PRO A 382 11.03 -20.72 -2.04
CA PRO A 382 11.74 -21.64 -2.90
C PRO A 382 10.80 -22.53 -3.74
N HIS A 383 11.33 -23.17 -4.77
CA HIS A 383 10.61 -24.01 -5.75
C HIS A 383 9.62 -23.21 -6.61
N SER A 384 9.98 -21.96 -6.93
CA SER A 384 9.23 -21.08 -7.82
C SER A 384 10.16 -20.18 -8.63
N ILE A 385 9.78 -19.84 -9.87
CA ILE A 385 10.41 -18.83 -10.73
C ILE A 385 9.33 -18.03 -11.45
N ILE A 386 9.69 -16.84 -11.96
CA ILE A 386 8.83 -16.07 -12.85
C ILE A 386 9.48 -16.00 -14.24
N VAL A 387 8.69 -16.34 -15.27
CA VAL A 387 9.15 -16.35 -16.66
C VAL A 387 8.28 -15.45 -17.55
N ASP A 388 8.88 -14.92 -18.62
CA ASP A 388 8.22 -14.20 -19.69
C ASP A 388 7.56 -15.15 -20.72
N SER A 389 7.01 -14.60 -21.81
CA SER A 389 6.40 -15.39 -22.87
C SER A 389 7.39 -16.29 -23.64
N SER A 390 8.67 -16.04 -23.56
CA SER A 390 9.71 -16.90 -24.15
C SER A 390 10.11 -18.09 -23.25
N GLY A 391 9.59 -18.16 -22.02
CA GLY A 391 9.93 -19.20 -21.05
C GLY A 391 11.22 -18.92 -20.26
N LYS A 392 11.73 -17.70 -20.28
CA LYS A 392 12.98 -17.31 -19.61
C LYS A 392 12.73 -16.44 -18.37
N ARG A 393 13.52 -16.67 -17.30
CA ARG A 393 13.60 -15.75 -16.16
C ARG A 393 14.15 -14.39 -16.61
N PHE A 394 13.76 -13.32 -15.93
CA PHE A 394 14.21 -11.96 -16.24
C PHE A 394 14.40 -11.07 -15.00
N MET A 395 14.28 -11.64 -13.80
CA MET A 395 14.46 -10.91 -12.52
C MET A 395 14.84 -11.85 -11.38
N ASN A 396 15.29 -11.27 -10.28
CA ASN A 396 15.30 -11.88 -8.97
C ASN A 396 13.87 -11.89 -8.41
N GLU A 397 13.23 -13.04 -8.30
CA GLU A 397 11.85 -13.12 -7.83
C GLU A 397 11.68 -12.74 -6.35
N ALA A 398 12.74 -12.77 -5.55
CA ALA A 398 12.71 -12.41 -4.14
C ALA A 398 13.00 -10.93 -3.88
N GLU A 399 13.48 -10.17 -4.86
CA GLU A 399 13.81 -8.75 -4.70
C GLU A 399 12.60 -7.87 -4.29
N CYS A 400 12.85 -6.60 -4.00
CA CYS A 400 11.81 -5.62 -3.70
C CYS A 400 10.69 -5.67 -4.77
N TYR A 401 9.46 -5.81 -4.33
CA TYR A 401 8.31 -5.91 -5.23
C TYR A 401 8.13 -4.70 -6.15
N ASN A 402 8.56 -3.49 -5.70
CA ASN A 402 8.52 -2.31 -6.55
C ASN A 402 9.50 -2.45 -7.74
N SER A 403 10.69 -2.96 -7.50
CA SER A 403 11.66 -3.27 -8.56
C SER A 403 11.13 -4.37 -9.47
N ALA A 404 10.59 -5.46 -8.90
CA ALA A 404 10.02 -6.56 -9.66
C ALA A 404 8.89 -6.07 -10.61
N GLY A 405 7.98 -5.21 -10.13
CA GLY A 405 6.94 -4.61 -10.96
C GLY A 405 7.49 -3.73 -12.10
N GLN A 406 8.51 -2.91 -11.81
CA GLN A 406 9.21 -2.10 -12.83
C GLN A 406 9.94 -2.97 -13.85
N LEU A 407 10.56 -4.08 -13.42
CA LEU A 407 11.25 -5.02 -14.32
C LEU A 407 10.28 -5.74 -15.26
N MET A 408 9.04 -6.00 -14.84
CA MET A 408 8.01 -6.54 -15.74
C MET A 408 7.75 -5.60 -16.92
N TYR A 409 7.60 -4.28 -16.70
CA TYR A 409 7.46 -3.30 -17.78
C TYR A 409 8.72 -3.19 -18.61
N ARG A 410 9.89 -3.12 -17.98
CA ARG A 410 11.19 -3.08 -18.72
C ARG A 410 11.34 -4.28 -19.65
N ARG A 411 11.07 -5.50 -19.13
CA ARG A 411 11.14 -6.72 -19.93
C ARG A 411 10.12 -6.74 -21.06
N HIS A 412 8.91 -6.22 -20.80
CA HIS A 412 7.81 -6.22 -21.74
C HIS A 412 8.10 -5.42 -23.02
N ARG A 413 9.01 -4.44 -22.96
CA ARG A 413 9.45 -3.64 -24.14
C ARG A 413 10.18 -4.50 -25.17
N ASP A 414 10.91 -5.52 -24.71
CA ASP A 414 11.75 -6.37 -25.57
C ASP A 414 11.07 -7.74 -25.84
N VAL A 415 10.53 -8.35 -24.78
CA VAL A 415 9.85 -9.65 -24.84
C VAL A 415 8.57 -9.56 -24.02
N PRO A 416 7.40 -10.01 -24.54
CA PRO A 416 6.15 -9.95 -23.78
C PRO A 416 6.29 -10.61 -22.41
N ALA A 417 6.10 -9.81 -21.34
CA ALA A 417 6.21 -10.21 -19.94
C ALA A 417 5.01 -9.72 -19.09
N ILE A 418 3.95 -9.21 -19.75
CA ILE A 418 2.71 -8.78 -19.11
C ILE A 418 1.54 -9.41 -19.88
N PRO A 419 0.90 -10.48 -19.31
CA PRO A 419 1.29 -11.14 -18.06
C PRO A 419 2.60 -11.95 -18.20
N ALA A 420 3.35 -12.03 -17.09
CA ALA A 420 4.36 -13.05 -16.87
C ALA A 420 3.71 -14.32 -16.27
N TRP A 421 4.49 -15.37 -16.08
CA TRP A 421 4.03 -16.61 -15.46
C TRP A 421 4.90 -16.99 -14.26
N ILE A 422 4.28 -17.15 -13.09
CA ILE A 422 4.96 -17.83 -11.98
C ILE A 422 4.80 -19.34 -12.14
N ILE A 423 5.93 -20.04 -12.19
CA ILE A 423 6.01 -21.49 -12.31
C ILE A 423 6.33 -22.07 -10.95
N LEU A 424 5.58 -23.06 -10.51
CA LEU A 424 5.69 -23.75 -9.23
C LEU A 424 5.73 -25.25 -9.45
N ASP A 425 6.31 -25.99 -8.50
CA ASP A 425 6.19 -27.44 -8.51
C ASP A 425 5.40 -27.98 -7.30
N SER A 426 5.26 -29.29 -7.21
CA SER A 426 4.57 -29.91 -6.07
C SER A 426 5.30 -29.75 -4.75
N ASN A 427 6.64 -29.51 -4.73
CA ASN A 427 7.38 -29.20 -3.52
C ASN A 427 6.94 -27.89 -2.91
N HIS A 428 6.77 -26.84 -3.76
CA HIS A 428 6.20 -25.57 -3.34
C HIS A 428 4.78 -25.77 -2.78
N ARG A 429 3.87 -26.38 -3.57
CA ARG A 429 2.47 -26.53 -3.18
C ARG A 429 2.23 -27.42 -1.94
N LYS A 430 3.14 -28.33 -1.64
CA LYS A 430 3.10 -29.14 -0.41
C LYS A 430 3.53 -28.36 0.83
N ARG A 431 4.41 -27.39 0.67
CA ARG A 431 5.04 -26.66 1.76
C ARG A 431 4.30 -25.39 2.12
N TYR A 432 3.86 -24.63 1.10
CA TYR A 432 3.42 -23.25 1.29
C TYR A 432 2.00 -23.01 0.78
N PRO A 433 1.26 -22.08 1.40
CA PRO A 433 0.06 -21.54 0.79
C PRO A 433 0.42 -20.77 -0.49
N PHE A 434 -0.52 -20.68 -1.41
CA PHE A 434 -0.40 -19.81 -2.57
C PHE A 434 -1.70 -18.99 -2.67
N THR A 435 -1.59 -17.68 -2.54
CA THR A 435 -2.76 -16.81 -2.35
C THR A 435 -3.62 -17.27 -1.17
N THR A 436 -4.90 -17.54 -1.38
CA THR A 436 -5.82 -18.09 -0.36
C THR A 436 -5.87 -19.62 -0.30
N MET A 437 -5.14 -20.30 -1.19
CA MET A 437 -5.10 -21.76 -1.25
C MET A 437 -4.11 -22.32 -0.22
N PRO A 438 -4.56 -23.14 0.74
CA PRO A 438 -3.65 -23.71 1.76
C PRO A 438 -2.65 -24.70 1.14
N PRO A 439 -1.58 -25.05 1.87
CA PRO A 439 -0.64 -26.08 1.43
C PRO A 439 -1.38 -27.40 1.11
N ARG A 440 -0.88 -28.13 0.14
CA ARG A 440 -1.38 -29.46 -0.28
C ARG A 440 -2.78 -29.47 -0.90
N PHE A 441 -3.42 -28.33 -1.07
CA PHE A 441 -4.77 -28.25 -1.62
C PHE A 441 -4.85 -27.22 -2.76
N THR A 442 -5.27 -27.69 -3.94
CA THR A 442 -5.58 -26.85 -5.10
C THR A 442 -7.06 -27.07 -5.44
N PRO A 443 -7.93 -26.07 -5.27
CA PRO A 443 -9.36 -26.21 -5.54
C PRO A 443 -9.63 -26.56 -7.02
N LYS A 444 -10.56 -27.49 -7.27
CA LYS A 444 -10.99 -27.81 -8.64
C LYS A 444 -11.53 -26.59 -9.40
N SER A 445 -12.14 -25.63 -8.69
CA SER A 445 -12.60 -24.37 -9.25
C SER A 445 -11.45 -23.50 -9.80
N ALA A 446 -10.32 -23.46 -9.11
CA ALA A 446 -9.14 -22.72 -9.55
C ALA A 446 -8.50 -23.33 -10.83
N LEU A 447 -8.53 -24.66 -10.95
CA LEU A 447 -8.12 -25.37 -12.17
C LEU A 447 -9.10 -25.13 -13.33
N LYS A 448 -10.41 -25.28 -13.08
CA LYS A 448 -11.45 -25.10 -14.10
C LYS A 448 -11.53 -23.67 -14.61
N SER A 449 -11.25 -22.67 -13.78
CA SER A 449 -11.25 -21.26 -14.18
C SER A 449 -10.00 -20.85 -14.97
N GLY A 450 -8.98 -21.72 -15.05
CA GLY A 450 -7.68 -21.39 -15.64
C GLY A 450 -6.83 -20.43 -14.78
N PHE A 451 -7.23 -20.18 -13.51
CA PHE A 451 -6.43 -19.37 -12.58
C PHE A 451 -5.07 -20.01 -12.30
N ILE A 452 -5.07 -21.31 -12.09
CA ILE A 452 -3.86 -22.13 -11.99
C ILE A 452 -3.92 -23.24 -13.04
N VAL A 453 -2.93 -23.30 -13.90
CA VAL A 453 -2.72 -24.35 -14.87
C VAL A 453 -1.87 -25.42 -14.23
N GLN A 454 -2.19 -26.69 -14.45
CA GLN A 454 -1.47 -27.84 -13.88
C GLN A 454 -1.12 -28.85 -14.96
N SER A 455 0.10 -29.37 -14.94
CA SER A 455 0.53 -30.48 -15.80
C SER A 455 1.53 -31.40 -15.08
N ASN A 456 1.65 -32.62 -15.60
CA ASN A 456 2.63 -33.59 -15.09
C ASN A 456 4.02 -33.43 -15.74
N THR A 457 4.13 -32.68 -16.84
CA THR A 457 5.39 -32.35 -17.49
C THR A 457 5.53 -30.85 -17.68
N LEU A 458 6.76 -30.35 -17.74
CA LEU A 458 7.04 -28.94 -18.04
C LEU A 458 6.69 -28.61 -19.50
N GLU A 459 6.89 -29.56 -20.42
CA GLU A 459 6.55 -29.40 -21.83
C GLU A 459 5.05 -29.19 -22.03
N ASP A 460 4.22 -30.07 -21.45
CA ASP A 460 2.75 -29.89 -21.52
C ASP A 460 2.30 -28.61 -20.82
N LEU A 461 2.93 -28.24 -19.70
CA LEU A 461 2.63 -26.98 -19.03
C LEU A 461 2.93 -25.80 -19.94
N ALA A 462 4.11 -25.79 -20.56
CA ALA A 462 4.55 -24.74 -21.48
C ALA A 462 3.57 -24.58 -22.66
N ASN A 463 3.17 -25.70 -23.27
CA ASN A 463 2.21 -25.73 -24.37
C ASN A 463 0.84 -25.15 -23.94
N GLN A 464 0.34 -25.53 -22.74
CA GLN A 464 -0.94 -25.02 -22.22
C GLN A 464 -0.93 -23.51 -21.95
N ILE A 465 0.22 -22.95 -21.52
CA ILE A 465 0.35 -21.53 -21.19
C ILE A 465 0.89 -20.69 -22.34
N GLY A 466 1.26 -21.31 -23.47
CA GLY A 466 1.71 -20.63 -24.68
C GLY A 466 3.12 -20.05 -24.57
N VAL A 467 4.03 -20.69 -23.82
CA VAL A 467 5.45 -20.33 -23.75
C VAL A 467 6.31 -21.35 -24.49
N ASN A 468 7.53 -20.98 -24.87
CA ASN A 468 8.45 -21.90 -25.53
C ASN A 468 8.87 -23.03 -24.57
N ALA A 469 8.53 -24.28 -24.91
CA ALA A 469 8.76 -25.45 -24.05
C ALA A 469 10.25 -25.75 -23.84
N GLN A 470 11.07 -25.63 -24.89
CA GLN A 470 12.53 -25.87 -24.78
C GLN A 470 13.17 -24.83 -23.84
N ASN A 471 12.87 -23.55 -24.05
CA ASN A 471 13.40 -22.49 -23.19
C ASN A 471 12.94 -22.64 -21.73
N LEU A 472 11.66 -23.04 -21.49
CA LEU A 472 11.18 -23.28 -20.12
C LEU A 472 11.94 -24.43 -19.46
N ASN A 473 12.14 -25.55 -20.18
CA ASN A 473 12.90 -26.69 -19.68
C ASN A 473 14.36 -26.28 -19.34
N ASP A 474 15.03 -25.59 -20.25
CA ASP A 474 16.42 -25.12 -20.06
C ASP A 474 16.51 -24.14 -18.86
N THR A 475 15.54 -23.24 -18.74
CA THR A 475 15.44 -22.28 -17.62
C THR A 475 15.28 -23.01 -16.29
N VAL A 476 14.37 -23.97 -16.21
CA VAL A 476 14.09 -24.75 -14.99
C VAL A 476 15.30 -25.62 -14.62
N GLN A 477 15.94 -26.24 -15.60
CA GLN A 477 17.15 -27.06 -15.38
C GLN A 477 18.30 -26.19 -14.84
N ARG A 478 18.61 -25.07 -15.54
CA ARG A 478 19.65 -24.13 -15.10
C ARG A 478 19.38 -23.59 -13.68
N PHE A 479 18.14 -23.17 -13.42
CA PHE A 479 17.74 -22.72 -12.08
C PHE A 479 17.89 -23.84 -11.03
N GLY A 480 17.52 -25.08 -11.38
CA GLY A 480 17.69 -26.26 -10.52
C GLY A 480 19.14 -26.51 -10.13
N ASP A 481 20.08 -26.39 -11.08
CA ASP A 481 21.51 -26.55 -10.83
C ASP A 481 22.04 -25.44 -9.92
N MET A 482 21.66 -24.20 -10.15
CA MET A 482 21.99 -23.05 -9.29
C MET A 482 21.41 -23.24 -7.87
N ALA A 483 20.16 -23.66 -7.76
CA ALA A 483 19.51 -23.93 -6.47
C ALA A 483 20.21 -25.02 -5.66
N ARG A 484 20.70 -26.08 -6.31
CA ARG A 484 21.47 -27.15 -5.64
C ARG A 484 22.84 -26.64 -5.15
N ARG A 485 23.48 -25.72 -5.87
CA ARG A 485 24.72 -25.05 -5.44
C ARG A 485 24.45 -23.96 -4.40
N GLY A 486 23.24 -23.42 -4.34
CA GLY A 486 22.84 -22.36 -3.40
C GLY A 486 23.15 -20.95 -3.85
N VAL A 487 23.50 -20.74 -5.12
CA VAL A 487 23.85 -19.45 -5.71
C VAL A 487 23.08 -19.23 -7.01
N ASP A 488 22.36 -18.13 -7.11
CA ASP A 488 21.69 -17.69 -8.35
C ASP A 488 22.63 -16.77 -9.14
N GLU A 489 23.39 -17.34 -10.06
CA GLU A 489 24.38 -16.64 -10.90
C GLU A 489 23.72 -15.67 -11.89
N ASP A 490 22.40 -15.83 -12.15
CA ASP A 490 21.71 -15.01 -13.15
C ASP A 490 21.20 -13.69 -12.56
N PHE A 491 20.64 -13.72 -11.34
CA PHE A 491 19.96 -12.56 -10.74
C PHE A 491 20.29 -12.34 -9.26
N GLY A 492 21.14 -13.16 -8.63
CA GLY A 492 21.56 -13.01 -7.24
C GLY A 492 20.45 -13.26 -6.22
N ARG A 493 19.44 -14.09 -6.55
CA ARG A 493 18.34 -14.38 -5.65
C ARG A 493 18.83 -15.13 -4.40
N GLY A 494 18.56 -14.55 -3.23
CA GLY A 494 18.97 -15.11 -1.96
C GLY A 494 20.33 -14.64 -1.47
N ASP A 495 20.97 -13.65 -2.14
CA ASP A 495 22.29 -13.15 -1.78
C ASP A 495 22.25 -12.12 -0.64
N ASN A 496 21.07 -11.57 -0.34
CA ASN A 496 20.90 -10.53 0.67
C ASN A 496 19.85 -10.91 1.73
N VAL A 497 19.87 -10.20 2.86
CA VAL A 497 18.98 -10.48 4.00
C VAL A 497 17.50 -10.25 3.69
N TYR A 498 17.14 -9.38 2.73
CA TYR A 498 15.76 -9.16 2.35
C TYR A 498 15.19 -10.37 1.58
N ASP A 499 15.93 -10.90 0.62
CA ASP A 499 15.54 -12.09 -0.14
C ASP A 499 15.35 -13.30 0.79
N GLN A 500 16.27 -13.46 1.75
CA GLN A 500 16.24 -14.56 2.72
C GLN A 500 15.12 -14.41 3.77
N PHE A 501 14.70 -13.18 4.07
CA PHE A 501 13.68 -12.90 5.09
C PHE A 501 12.36 -13.64 4.82
N PHE A 502 11.93 -13.69 3.56
CA PHE A 502 10.73 -14.40 3.15
C PHE A 502 11.00 -15.83 2.69
N GLY A 503 12.25 -16.23 2.56
CA GLY A 503 12.67 -17.58 2.23
C GLY A 503 12.30 -18.63 3.30
N ASP A 504 12.56 -19.90 3.01
CA ASP A 504 12.41 -20.99 3.97
C ASP A 504 13.79 -21.47 4.45
N PRO A 505 14.20 -21.16 5.69
CA PRO A 505 15.52 -21.57 6.22
C PRO A 505 15.69 -23.09 6.34
N LYS A 506 14.63 -23.87 6.16
CA LYS A 506 14.69 -25.35 6.10
C LYS A 506 15.12 -25.87 4.73
N VAL A 507 15.06 -25.05 3.70
CA VAL A 507 15.58 -25.38 2.38
C VAL A 507 17.05 -25.02 2.32
N LYS A 508 17.90 -25.99 1.97
CA LYS A 508 19.36 -25.86 1.93
C LYS A 508 19.86 -26.14 0.52
N PRO A 509 20.98 -25.50 0.13
CA PRO A 509 21.85 -24.60 0.90
C PRO A 509 21.32 -23.17 1.07
N ASN A 510 20.38 -22.70 0.22
CA ASN A 510 19.85 -21.34 0.25
C ASN A 510 18.31 -21.35 0.38
N GLY A 511 17.77 -20.70 1.41
CA GLY A 511 16.33 -20.68 1.72
C GLY A 511 15.43 -19.99 0.69
N SER A 512 16.01 -19.21 -0.21
CA SER A 512 15.29 -18.56 -1.30
C SER A 512 15.28 -19.37 -2.60
N LEU A 513 16.13 -20.40 -2.70
CA LEU A 513 16.33 -21.23 -3.89
C LEU A 513 15.84 -22.64 -3.64
N GLY A 514 15.12 -23.20 -4.59
CA GLY A 514 14.70 -24.61 -4.55
C GLY A 514 14.41 -25.11 -5.96
N PRO A 515 14.99 -26.27 -6.37
CA PRO A 515 14.78 -26.76 -7.72
C PRO A 515 13.31 -27.06 -7.99
N ILE A 516 12.87 -26.82 -9.22
CA ILE A 516 11.52 -27.10 -9.73
C ILE A 516 11.63 -28.43 -10.48
N GLU A 517 11.33 -29.55 -9.79
CA GLU A 517 11.66 -30.88 -10.33
C GLU A 517 10.58 -31.94 -10.07
N LYS A 518 9.55 -31.60 -9.28
CA LYS A 518 8.56 -32.60 -8.85
C LYS A 518 7.18 -32.31 -9.35
N ALA A 519 6.70 -33.15 -10.24
CA ALA A 519 5.32 -33.10 -10.74
C ALA A 519 4.28 -33.26 -9.61
N PRO A 520 3.06 -32.73 -9.79
CA PRO A 520 2.66 -31.85 -10.88
C PRO A 520 3.29 -30.48 -10.80
N PHE A 521 3.49 -29.85 -11.97
CA PHE A 521 3.92 -28.48 -12.14
C PHE A 521 2.72 -27.56 -12.29
N TYR A 522 2.86 -26.30 -11.91
CA TYR A 522 1.78 -25.31 -11.92
C TYR A 522 2.26 -24.00 -12.51
N ALA A 523 1.34 -23.29 -13.17
CA ALA A 523 1.59 -21.94 -13.67
C ALA A 523 0.42 -21.02 -13.33
N VAL A 524 0.72 -19.76 -12.93
CA VAL A 524 -0.26 -18.71 -12.67
C VAL A 524 0.18 -17.42 -13.34
N LYS A 525 -0.76 -16.70 -13.96
CA LYS A 525 -0.49 -15.39 -14.59
C LYS A 525 -0.18 -14.34 -13.52
N VAL A 526 0.87 -13.56 -13.77
CA VAL A 526 1.33 -12.47 -12.91
C VAL A 526 1.27 -11.16 -13.68
N TRP A 527 0.73 -10.13 -13.04
CA TRP A 527 0.53 -8.80 -13.60
C TRP A 527 1.31 -7.76 -12.79
N PRO A 528 1.78 -6.66 -13.39
CA PRO A 528 2.36 -5.55 -12.64
C PRO A 528 1.25 -4.74 -11.98
N GLY A 529 0.79 -5.22 -10.81
CA GLY A 529 -0.14 -4.49 -9.97
C GLY A 529 0.53 -3.37 -9.18
N ASP A 530 -0.23 -2.73 -8.30
CA ASP A 530 0.29 -1.67 -7.44
C ASP A 530 -0.49 -1.57 -6.11
N LEU A 531 0.09 -0.83 -5.16
CA LEU A 531 -0.50 -0.45 -3.87
C LEU A 531 -1.00 1.00 -3.85
N GLY A 532 -1.02 1.68 -5.01
CA GLY A 532 -1.33 3.08 -5.21
C GLY A 532 -0.33 3.77 -6.13
N THR A 533 -0.59 5.03 -6.52
CA THR A 533 0.30 5.81 -7.40
C THR A 533 1.34 6.59 -6.62
N LYS A 534 2.49 6.89 -7.24
CA LYS A 534 3.55 7.75 -6.71
C LYS A 534 3.46 9.18 -7.22
N GLY A 535 2.79 9.37 -8.35
CA GLY A 535 2.59 10.67 -8.97
C GLY A 535 1.46 11.46 -8.33
N GLY A 536 1.58 12.78 -8.39
CA GLY A 536 0.60 13.73 -7.86
C GLY A 536 1.11 15.16 -7.85
N LEU A 537 0.53 15.98 -6.99
CA LEU A 537 0.89 17.38 -6.80
C LEU A 537 2.34 17.51 -6.33
N LEU A 538 3.12 18.40 -6.94
CA LEU A 538 4.45 18.74 -6.45
C LEU A 538 4.33 19.59 -5.19
N THR A 539 5.12 19.27 -4.16
CA THR A 539 5.18 20.05 -2.91
C THR A 539 6.62 20.36 -2.52
N ASP A 540 6.80 21.41 -1.74
CA ASP A 540 8.06 21.76 -1.09
C ASP A 540 8.31 20.95 0.21
N GLU A 541 9.37 21.28 0.93
CA GLU A 541 9.74 20.70 2.23
C GLU A 541 8.73 21.01 3.35
N ASN A 542 7.91 22.04 3.19
CA ASN A 542 6.84 22.44 4.12
C ASN A 542 5.48 21.82 3.77
N ALA A 543 5.43 20.93 2.74
CA ALA A 543 4.23 20.36 2.17
C ALA A 543 3.29 21.37 1.48
N GLN A 544 3.77 22.58 1.14
CA GLN A 544 3.02 23.54 0.34
C GLN A 544 3.00 23.07 -1.11
N VAL A 545 1.83 23.15 -1.75
CA VAL A 545 1.68 22.79 -3.17
C VAL A 545 2.35 23.84 -4.05
N ILE A 546 3.20 23.40 -4.98
CA ILE A 546 3.92 24.27 -5.91
C ILE A 546 3.09 24.50 -7.16
N GLY A 547 2.89 25.76 -7.50
CA GLY A 547 2.22 26.19 -8.73
C GLY A 547 3.14 26.11 -9.97
N LYS A 548 2.56 26.21 -11.16
CA LYS A 548 3.30 26.24 -12.45
C LYS A 548 4.31 27.39 -12.54
N SER A 549 4.12 28.44 -11.73
CA SER A 549 5.10 29.53 -11.58
C SER A 549 6.38 29.14 -10.83
N GLY A 550 6.46 27.94 -10.28
CA GLY A 550 7.55 27.50 -9.40
C GLY A 550 7.46 28.01 -7.95
N LYS A 551 6.40 28.75 -7.60
CA LYS A 551 6.16 29.25 -6.26
C LYS A 551 5.06 28.47 -5.56
N PRO A 552 5.05 28.40 -4.20
CA PRO A 552 3.94 27.82 -3.46
C PRO A 552 2.61 28.52 -3.74
N ILE A 553 1.54 27.75 -3.84
CA ILE A 553 0.16 28.26 -3.89
C ILE A 553 -0.27 28.59 -2.46
N PRO A 554 -0.51 29.88 -2.12
CA PRO A 554 -0.83 30.25 -0.75
C PRO A 554 -2.10 29.56 -0.25
N GLY A 555 -2.08 29.05 1.00
CA GLY A 555 -3.21 28.37 1.62
C GLY A 555 -3.43 26.91 1.18
N LEU A 556 -2.63 26.36 0.26
CA LEU A 556 -2.78 25.00 -0.25
C LEU A 556 -1.60 24.10 0.14
N TYR A 557 -1.92 22.96 0.79
CA TYR A 557 -0.99 21.96 1.25
C TYR A 557 -1.41 20.58 0.75
N ALA A 558 -0.47 19.65 0.61
CA ALA A 558 -0.78 18.27 0.26
C ALA A 558 0.25 17.28 0.83
N ALA A 559 -0.19 16.03 1.07
CA ALA A 559 0.68 14.95 1.50
C ALA A 559 0.17 13.56 1.06
N GLY A 560 0.96 12.53 1.26
CA GLY A 560 0.64 11.15 0.86
C GLY A 560 0.59 10.97 -0.66
N ASN A 561 -0.18 9.97 -1.12
CA ASN A 561 -0.28 9.67 -2.56
C ASN A 561 -1.01 10.75 -3.38
N THR A 562 -1.56 11.78 -2.74
CA THR A 562 -2.03 13.00 -3.43
C THR A 562 -0.86 13.80 -4.00
N THR A 563 0.35 13.57 -3.48
CA THR A 563 1.58 14.27 -3.88
C THR A 563 2.55 13.36 -4.61
N ALA A 564 3.43 13.97 -5.39
CA ALA A 564 4.60 13.30 -5.91
C ALA A 564 5.53 12.86 -4.76
N SER A 565 5.90 11.58 -4.78
CA SER A 565 6.57 10.92 -3.66
C SER A 565 7.99 11.43 -3.42
N VAL A 566 8.33 11.74 -2.14
CA VAL A 566 9.71 12.01 -1.72
C VAL A 566 10.64 10.81 -1.90
N MET A 567 10.09 9.60 -2.02
CA MET A 567 10.86 8.38 -2.32
C MET A 567 11.18 8.24 -3.81
N GLY A 568 10.83 9.23 -4.64
CA GLY A 568 11.05 9.18 -6.07
C GLY A 568 10.45 7.91 -6.69
N ARG A 569 11.24 7.23 -7.53
CA ARG A 569 10.85 5.98 -8.19
C ARG A 569 11.20 4.72 -7.38
N SER A 570 11.80 4.88 -6.19
CA SER A 570 12.23 3.77 -5.34
C SER A 570 11.19 3.43 -4.24
N TYR A 571 11.48 2.37 -3.51
CA TYR A 571 10.73 1.98 -2.30
C TYR A 571 11.74 1.52 -1.23
N PRO A 572 12.25 2.43 -0.40
CA PRO A 572 13.37 2.14 0.51
C PRO A 572 13.09 1.04 1.54
N GLY A 573 11.86 0.89 1.99
CA GLY A 573 11.53 -0.12 2.99
C GLY A 573 10.05 -0.19 3.34
N PRO A 574 9.64 -1.18 4.14
CA PRO A 574 8.25 -1.41 4.51
C PRO A 574 7.63 -0.19 5.20
N GLY A 575 6.66 0.43 4.57
CA GLY A 575 6.01 1.65 5.11
C GLY A 575 6.55 2.97 4.60
N ALA A 576 7.44 2.98 3.59
CA ALA A 576 7.91 4.20 2.92
C ALA A 576 6.83 4.91 2.08
N THR A 577 5.61 4.45 2.13
CA THR A 577 4.40 5.14 1.65
C THR A 577 3.72 5.91 2.79
N LEU A 578 3.43 5.22 3.90
CA LEU A 578 2.70 5.79 5.04
C LEU A 578 3.57 6.69 5.92
N GLY A 579 4.84 6.37 6.09
CA GLY A 579 5.81 7.19 6.82
C GLY A 579 5.81 8.62 6.29
N PRO A 580 6.15 8.85 5.01
CA PRO A 580 6.11 10.20 4.42
C PRO A 580 4.73 10.84 4.45
N ALA A 581 3.67 10.07 4.18
CA ALA A 581 2.30 10.60 4.16
C ALA A 581 1.92 11.25 5.51
N MET A 582 2.21 10.57 6.61
CA MET A 582 1.92 11.08 7.96
C MET A 582 2.91 12.18 8.39
N THR A 583 4.19 12.06 8.00
CA THR A 583 5.22 13.05 8.32
C THR A 583 4.95 14.37 7.63
N PHE A 584 4.69 14.38 6.31
CA PHE A 584 4.38 15.64 5.60
C PHE A 584 3.05 16.24 6.02
N SER A 585 2.08 15.44 6.45
CA SER A 585 0.86 15.96 7.08
C SER A 585 1.16 16.66 8.41
N PHE A 586 2.05 16.11 9.23
CA PHE A 586 2.51 16.73 10.47
C PHE A 586 3.28 18.04 10.20
N ILE A 587 4.15 18.05 9.17
CA ILE A 587 4.89 19.26 8.73
C ILE A 587 3.89 20.32 8.27
N ALA A 588 2.94 19.97 7.41
CA ALA A 588 1.92 20.90 6.88
C ALA A 588 1.18 21.62 8.02
N VAL A 589 0.68 20.86 9.00
CA VAL A 589 -0.06 21.44 10.14
C VAL A 589 0.84 22.34 11.00
N ASN A 590 2.10 21.95 11.24
CA ASN A 590 3.05 22.79 11.95
C ASN A 590 3.35 24.10 11.21
N HIS A 591 3.49 24.04 9.87
CA HIS A 591 3.70 25.23 9.04
C HIS A 591 2.46 26.15 9.05
N ILE A 592 1.27 25.58 8.90
CA ILE A 592 -0.01 26.31 8.99
C ILE A 592 -0.15 27.01 10.36
N ALA A 593 0.26 26.36 11.45
CA ALA A 593 0.15 26.93 12.79
C ALA A 593 1.10 28.10 13.02
N LYS A 594 2.29 28.07 12.42
CA LYS A 594 3.31 29.13 12.55
C LYS A 594 2.98 30.38 11.72
N ASN A 595 2.39 30.17 10.56
CA ASN A 595 2.05 31.27 9.65
C ASN A 595 0.68 31.83 10.04
N ASN A 596 0.67 32.90 10.85
CA ASN A 596 -0.51 33.72 11.04
C ASN A 596 -0.78 34.45 9.72
N ILE A 597 -1.53 33.82 8.85
CA ILE A 597 -2.00 34.42 7.59
C ILE A 597 -3.35 35.09 7.84
#